data_f427a90eea8063485e8cda3e7e217442
#
_entry.id   f427a90eea8063485e8cda3e7e217442
#
_cell.length_a   1.000
_cell.length_b   1.000
_cell.length_c   1.000
_cell.angle_alpha   90.00
_cell.angle_beta   90.00
_cell.angle_gamma   90.00
#
_symmetry.space_group_name_H-M   'P 1'
#
loop_
_entity.id
_entity.type
_entity.pdbx_description
1 polymer ?
#
loop_
_entity_poly.entity_id
_entity_poly.type
_entity_poly.pdbx_seq_one_letter_code
_entity_poly.pdbx_strand_id
1 'polypeptide(L)'
;MNENRSFKPDVVCYGTIIDGFCKERSIEEALIIFQDMLDRSIEPNATIYTTLIHGLCSSGKRDEAKRLFTDMVQIGISPNVHTFTSLVDSLYKDGNIKEATSLFNLMTRRGIKLNVVTHNMVIDILCKEGKIVKALDIWELMTHKGLEPDVITYNSLIRGFCFSGLWKEATILFHRMTDEEFIPMWPMERGSKLVPQNDG
;
A
#
# COMPACT_ATOMS: atom_id res chain seq x y z
N MET A 1 -11.95 39.41 38.29
CA MET A 1 -11.70 37.97 38.46
C MET A 1 -11.65 37.38 37.05
N ASN A 2 -10.42 37.21 36.51
CA ASN A 2 -10.25 36.51 35.23
C ASN A 2 -10.31 35.03 35.54
N GLU A 3 -11.41 34.37 35.22
CA GLU A 3 -11.45 32.91 35.12
C GLU A 3 -10.49 32.52 34.02
N ASN A 4 -9.34 31.98 34.39
CA ASN A 4 -8.42 31.29 33.51
C ASN A 4 -9.17 30.09 32.90
N ARG A 5 -9.86 30.31 31.79
CA ARG A 5 -10.41 29.22 30.98
C ARG A 5 -9.23 28.46 30.39
N SER A 6 -8.69 27.54 31.17
CA SER A 6 -7.74 26.55 30.69
C SER A 6 -8.48 25.63 29.72
N PHE A 7 -8.35 25.90 28.42
CA PHE A 7 -8.82 24.98 27.40
C PHE A 7 -7.91 23.72 27.42
N LYS A 8 -8.50 22.59 27.71
CA LYS A 8 -7.76 21.33 27.62
C LYS A 8 -7.71 20.88 26.15
N PRO A 9 -6.52 20.59 25.60
CA PRO A 9 -6.42 20.03 24.25
C PRO A 9 -7.21 18.73 24.17
N ASP A 10 -7.89 18.52 23.06
CA ASP A 10 -8.59 17.29 22.72
C ASP A 10 -7.86 16.50 21.62
N VAL A 11 -8.42 15.36 21.22
CA VAL A 11 -7.87 14.50 20.16
C VAL A 11 -7.71 15.24 18.83
N VAL A 12 -8.55 16.24 18.54
CA VAL A 12 -8.48 17.03 17.30
C VAL A 12 -7.29 17.97 17.33
N CYS A 13 -7.05 18.64 18.47
CA CYS A 13 -5.89 19.51 18.67
C CYS A 13 -4.58 18.73 18.48
N TYR A 14 -4.47 17.56 19.13
CA TYR A 14 -3.30 16.69 18.98
C TYR A 14 -3.12 16.23 17.55
N GLY A 15 -4.19 15.74 16.90
CA GLY A 15 -4.15 15.31 15.52
C GLY A 15 -3.69 16.39 14.54
N THR A 16 -4.13 17.63 14.74
CA THR A 16 -3.75 18.77 13.90
C THR A 16 -2.26 19.10 14.03
N ILE A 17 -1.73 19.09 15.26
CA ILE A 17 -0.31 19.38 15.51
C ILE A 17 0.57 18.24 14.96
N ILE A 18 0.20 16.98 15.22
CA ILE A 18 0.91 15.81 14.72
C ILE A 18 0.95 15.82 13.20
N ASP A 19 -0.16 16.09 12.52
CA ASP A 19 -0.23 16.18 11.07
C ASP A 19 0.67 17.31 10.52
N GLY A 20 0.70 18.46 11.19
CA GLY A 20 1.60 19.56 10.88
C GLY A 20 3.07 19.14 10.91
N PHE A 21 3.50 18.55 12.03
CA PHE A 21 4.90 18.07 12.15
C PHE A 21 5.25 16.99 11.15
N CYS A 22 4.34 16.05 10.88
CA CYS A 22 4.57 15.03 9.85
C CYS A 22 4.74 15.62 8.44
N LYS A 23 3.98 16.65 8.09
CA LYS A 23 4.10 17.38 6.81
C LYS A 23 5.43 18.14 6.69
N GLU A 24 5.90 18.71 7.77
CA GLU A 24 7.19 19.40 7.86
C GLU A 24 8.37 18.42 8.01
N ARG A 25 8.12 17.10 7.99
CA ARG A 25 9.10 16.04 8.21
C ARG A 25 9.79 16.06 9.59
N SER A 26 9.19 16.74 10.54
CA SER A 26 9.64 16.81 11.93
C SER A 26 9.02 15.67 12.74
N ILE A 27 9.40 14.43 12.40
CA ILE A 27 8.74 13.24 12.94
C ILE A 27 9.03 13.02 14.43
N GLU A 28 10.19 13.46 14.92
CA GLU A 28 10.57 13.41 16.33
C GLU A 28 9.61 14.24 17.19
N GLU A 29 9.34 15.45 16.74
CA GLU A 29 8.39 16.37 17.40
C GLU A 29 6.96 15.80 17.36
N ALA A 30 6.56 15.18 16.26
CA ALA A 30 5.27 14.50 16.15
C ALA A 30 5.14 13.38 17.19
N LEU A 31 6.20 12.58 17.40
CA LEU A 31 6.23 11.50 18.38
C LEU A 31 6.22 12.03 19.83
N ILE A 32 6.88 13.16 20.13
CA ILE A 32 6.81 13.81 21.43
C ILE A 32 5.39 14.25 21.74
N ILE A 33 4.71 14.87 20.79
CA ILE A 33 3.29 15.28 20.95
C ILE A 33 2.37 14.06 21.11
N PHE A 34 2.64 12.99 20.39
CA PHE A 34 1.90 11.74 20.53
C PHE A 34 2.10 11.14 21.93
N GLN A 35 3.32 11.18 22.48
CA GLN A 35 3.58 10.71 23.83
C GLN A 35 2.89 11.58 24.88
N ASP A 36 2.91 12.92 24.76
CA ASP A 36 2.18 13.83 25.66
C ASP A 36 0.67 13.53 25.65
N MET A 37 0.11 13.19 24.47
CA MET A 37 -1.28 12.78 24.32
C MET A 37 -1.59 11.52 25.16
N LEU A 38 -0.72 10.50 25.09
CA LEU A 38 -0.86 9.25 25.83
C LEU A 38 -0.72 9.49 27.34
N ASP A 39 0.26 10.29 27.76
CA ASP A 39 0.52 10.63 29.17
C ASP A 39 -0.68 11.35 29.81
N ARG A 40 -1.42 12.10 29.01
CA ARG A 40 -2.67 12.74 29.43
C ARG A 40 -3.90 11.86 29.32
N SER A 41 -3.73 10.59 29.00
CA SER A 41 -4.83 9.62 28.83
C SER A 41 -5.86 10.05 27.78
N ILE A 42 -5.40 10.76 26.72
CA ILE A 42 -6.22 11.10 25.56
C ILE A 42 -6.02 9.97 24.55
N GLU A 43 -7.10 9.25 24.22
CA GLU A 43 -7.04 8.09 23.34
C GLU A 43 -6.80 8.51 21.88
N PRO A 44 -5.71 8.02 21.22
CA PRO A 44 -5.49 8.26 19.81
C PRO A 44 -6.51 7.51 18.95
N ASN A 45 -6.89 8.10 17.83
CA ASN A 45 -7.78 7.47 16.87
C ASN A 45 -7.00 6.91 15.64
N ALA A 46 -7.70 6.23 14.73
CA ALA A 46 -7.12 5.65 13.52
C ALA A 46 -6.41 6.69 12.64
N THR A 47 -6.89 7.93 12.62
CA THR A 47 -6.28 9.01 11.83
C THR A 47 -4.89 9.36 12.35
N ILE A 48 -4.74 9.53 13.67
CA ILE A 48 -3.45 9.87 14.30
C ILE A 48 -2.42 8.76 14.04
N TYR A 49 -2.80 7.49 14.27
CA TYR A 49 -1.92 6.37 13.97
C TYR A 49 -1.52 6.35 12.50
N THR A 50 -2.47 6.53 11.58
CA THR A 50 -2.20 6.53 10.13
C THR A 50 -1.24 7.66 9.75
N THR A 51 -1.45 8.87 10.28
CA THR A 51 -0.59 10.04 10.02
C THR A 51 0.84 9.79 10.50
N LEU A 52 1.01 9.27 11.72
CA LEU A 52 2.33 8.95 12.27
C LEU A 52 3.03 7.83 11.50
N ILE A 53 2.31 6.73 11.17
CA ILE A 53 2.87 5.63 10.39
C ILE A 53 3.32 6.14 9.02
N HIS A 54 2.52 6.97 8.34
CA HIS A 54 2.90 7.59 7.08
C HIS A 54 4.13 8.49 7.23
N GLY A 55 4.17 9.35 8.25
CA GLY A 55 5.31 10.22 8.55
C GLY A 55 6.60 9.43 8.82
N LEU A 56 6.52 8.37 9.63
CA LEU A 56 7.64 7.47 9.92
C LEU A 56 8.15 6.77 8.65
N CYS A 57 7.25 6.24 7.83
CA CYS A 57 7.59 5.62 6.55
C CYS A 57 8.29 6.62 5.61
N SER A 58 7.76 7.85 5.51
CA SER A 58 8.32 8.91 4.66
C SER A 58 9.69 9.40 5.14
N SER A 59 9.96 9.31 6.44
CA SER A 59 11.26 9.65 7.06
C SER A 59 12.23 8.47 7.12
N GLY A 60 11.86 7.31 6.55
CA GLY A 60 12.70 6.11 6.54
C GLY A 60 12.75 5.35 7.86
N LYS A 61 11.97 5.74 8.88
CA LYS A 61 11.92 5.11 10.21
C LYS A 61 10.96 3.92 10.25
N ARG A 62 11.26 2.90 9.48
CA ARG A 62 10.33 1.79 9.18
C ARG A 62 10.07 0.86 10.34
N ASP A 63 11.07 0.58 11.15
CA ASP A 63 10.91 -0.29 12.32
C ASP A 63 10.00 0.37 13.36
N GLU A 64 10.09 1.69 13.52
CA GLU A 64 9.18 2.47 14.36
C GLU A 64 7.76 2.46 13.77
N ALA A 65 7.61 2.61 12.43
CA ALA A 65 6.32 2.51 11.76
C ALA A 65 5.65 1.15 11.96
N LYS A 66 6.42 0.04 11.87
CA LYS A 66 5.92 -1.32 12.14
C LYS A 66 5.50 -1.51 13.60
N ARG A 67 6.27 -0.99 14.55
CA ARG A 67 5.91 -1.03 15.98
C ARG A 67 4.59 -0.31 16.20
N LEU A 68 4.49 0.93 15.71
CA LEU A 68 3.29 1.73 15.85
C LEU A 68 2.06 1.09 15.19
N PHE A 69 2.26 0.43 14.03
CA PHE A 69 1.21 -0.37 13.39
C PHE A 69 0.78 -1.56 14.25
N THR A 70 1.73 -2.23 14.89
CA THR A 70 1.45 -3.37 15.77
C THR A 70 0.67 -2.90 16.99
N ASP A 71 1.09 -1.79 17.61
CA ASP A 71 0.42 -1.19 18.76
C ASP A 71 -1.03 -0.80 18.41
N MET A 72 -1.24 -0.13 17.25
CA MET A 72 -2.57 0.20 16.73
C MET A 72 -3.50 -1.01 16.67
N VAL A 73 -2.98 -2.14 16.15
CA VAL A 73 -3.76 -3.40 16.02
C VAL A 73 -4.02 -4.03 17.38
N GLN A 74 -3.05 -4.01 18.31
CA GLN A 74 -3.17 -4.61 19.64
C GLN A 74 -4.22 -3.92 20.51
N ILE A 75 -4.33 -2.59 20.41
CA ILE A 75 -5.34 -1.81 21.13
C ILE A 75 -6.72 -1.80 20.45
N GLY A 76 -6.88 -2.59 19.36
CA GLY A 76 -8.16 -2.78 18.68
C GLY A 76 -8.51 -1.71 17.65
N ILE A 77 -7.62 -0.77 17.36
CA ILE A 77 -7.83 0.21 16.28
C ILE A 77 -7.57 -0.46 14.93
N SER A 78 -8.58 -0.47 14.06
CA SER A 78 -8.47 -1.10 12.75
C SER A 78 -7.66 -0.23 11.78
N PRO A 79 -6.54 -0.76 11.22
CA PRO A 79 -5.81 -0.06 10.16
C PRO A 79 -6.69 0.10 8.92
N ASN A 80 -6.54 1.24 8.24
CA ASN A 80 -7.23 1.52 6.98
C ASN A 80 -6.30 1.30 5.77
N VAL A 81 -6.84 1.48 4.55
CA VAL A 81 -6.07 1.31 3.31
C VAL A 81 -4.83 2.20 3.26
N HIS A 82 -4.91 3.43 3.79
CA HIS A 82 -3.76 4.37 3.80
C HIS A 82 -2.64 3.89 4.71
N THR A 83 -2.98 3.39 5.91
CA THR A 83 -2.00 2.80 6.84
C THR A 83 -1.20 1.68 6.17
N PHE A 84 -1.90 0.75 5.52
CA PHE A 84 -1.26 -0.36 4.84
C PHE A 84 -0.46 0.08 3.62
N THR A 85 -1.01 0.96 2.78
CA THR A 85 -0.34 1.44 1.57
C THR A 85 0.99 2.11 1.91
N SER A 86 1.02 2.93 2.97
CA SER A 86 2.26 3.58 3.45
C SER A 86 3.31 2.56 3.87
N LEU A 87 2.92 1.51 4.60
CA LEU A 87 3.84 0.45 5.01
C LEU A 87 4.33 -0.39 3.83
N VAL A 88 3.43 -0.78 2.91
CA VAL A 88 3.80 -1.57 1.72
C VAL A 88 4.76 -0.78 0.83
N ASP A 89 4.48 0.52 0.58
CA ASP A 89 5.36 1.39 -0.21
C ASP A 89 6.74 1.54 0.44
N SER A 90 6.77 1.73 1.76
CA SER A 90 8.02 1.82 2.52
C SER A 90 8.84 0.54 2.45
N LEU A 91 8.21 -0.62 2.67
CA LEU A 91 8.85 -1.93 2.57
C LEU A 91 9.37 -2.22 1.16
N TYR A 92 8.62 -1.79 0.15
CA TYR A 92 9.01 -1.94 -1.24
C TYR A 92 10.25 -1.11 -1.58
N LYS A 93 10.30 0.16 -1.18
CA LYS A 93 11.46 1.04 -1.39
C LYS A 93 12.74 0.48 -0.78
N ASP A 94 12.62 -0.36 0.25
CA ASP A 94 13.75 -1.06 0.88
C ASP A 94 14.13 -2.38 0.22
N GLY A 95 13.41 -2.80 -0.81
CA GLY A 95 13.59 -4.12 -1.40
C GLY A 95 13.06 -5.27 -0.51
N ASN A 96 12.32 -4.98 0.56
CA ASN A 96 11.74 -6.01 1.43
C ASN A 96 10.39 -6.53 0.88
N ILE A 97 10.45 -7.12 -0.30
CA ILE A 97 9.29 -7.50 -1.10
C ILE A 97 8.50 -8.64 -0.47
N LYS A 98 9.18 -9.56 0.21
CA LYS A 98 8.50 -10.67 0.88
C LYS A 98 7.55 -10.15 1.95
N GLU A 99 8.00 -9.18 2.74
CA GLU A 99 7.21 -8.58 3.80
C GLU A 99 6.07 -7.72 3.25
N ALA A 100 6.34 -6.92 2.21
CA ALA A 100 5.33 -6.14 1.51
C ALA A 100 4.19 -7.03 0.95
N THR A 101 4.55 -8.15 0.30
CA THR A 101 3.57 -9.12 -0.21
C THR A 101 2.79 -9.81 0.92
N SER A 102 3.45 -10.13 2.04
CA SER A 102 2.81 -10.72 3.20
C SER A 102 1.80 -9.76 3.84
N LEU A 103 2.15 -8.49 3.91
CA LEU A 103 1.27 -7.43 4.42
C LEU A 103 0.03 -7.26 3.53
N PHE A 104 0.20 -7.25 2.20
CA PHE A 104 -0.92 -7.23 1.24
C PHE A 104 -1.87 -8.43 1.43
N ASN A 105 -1.32 -9.63 1.58
CA ASN A 105 -2.12 -10.82 1.83
C ASN A 105 -2.88 -10.74 3.17
N LEU A 106 -2.25 -10.15 4.21
CA LEU A 106 -2.90 -9.91 5.49
C LEU A 106 -4.10 -8.96 5.35
N MET A 107 -3.95 -7.87 4.57
CA MET A 107 -5.03 -6.92 4.27
C MET A 107 -6.21 -7.63 3.60
N THR A 108 -5.92 -8.42 2.56
CA THR A 108 -6.94 -9.16 1.82
C THR A 108 -7.69 -10.15 2.73
N ARG A 109 -6.98 -10.88 3.60
CA ARG A 109 -7.57 -11.82 4.56
C ARG A 109 -8.45 -11.12 5.61
N ARG A 110 -8.10 -9.90 6.01
CA ARG A 110 -8.88 -9.10 6.96
C ARG A 110 -10.07 -8.38 6.31
N GLY A 111 -10.30 -8.58 5.02
CA GLY A 111 -11.42 -7.97 4.30
C GLY A 111 -11.30 -6.45 4.13
N ILE A 112 -10.07 -5.90 4.25
CA ILE A 112 -9.84 -4.48 4.03
C ILE A 112 -10.06 -4.19 2.54
N LYS A 113 -10.92 -3.24 2.24
CA LYS A 113 -11.19 -2.85 0.85
C LYS A 113 -9.97 -2.16 0.26
N LEU A 114 -9.23 -2.91 -0.55
CA LEU A 114 -8.10 -2.40 -1.30
C LEU A 114 -8.60 -1.65 -2.54
N ASN A 115 -7.94 -0.55 -2.87
CA ASN A 115 -8.21 0.25 -4.06
C ASN A 115 -7.25 -0.10 -5.22
N VAL A 116 -7.47 0.52 -6.38
CA VAL A 116 -6.64 0.36 -7.58
C VAL A 116 -5.17 0.66 -7.27
N VAL A 117 -4.89 1.72 -6.50
CA VAL A 117 -3.51 2.13 -6.16
C VAL A 117 -2.75 1.02 -5.43
N THR A 118 -3.40 0.37 -4.45
CA THR A 118 -2.76 -0.72 -3.68
C THR A 118 -2.49 -1.94 -4.57
N HIS A 119 -3.43 -2.30 -5.47
CA HIS A 119 -3.23 -3.41 -6.42
C HIS A 119 -2.10 -3.09 -7.40
N ASN A 120 -2.07 -1.88 -7.96
CA ASN A 120 -1.02 -1.42 -8.87
C ASN A 120 0.37 -1.50 -8.24
N MET A 121 0.48 -1.08 -6.98
CA MET A 121 1.73 -1.17 -6.23
C MET A 121 2.22 -2.62 -6.12
N VAL A 122 1.35 -3.56 -5.77
CA VAL A 122 1.73 -4.98 -5.62
C VAL A 122 2.04 -5.61 -6.98
N ILE A 123 1.29 -5.27 -8.03
CA ILE A 123 1.57 -5.71 -9.40
C ILE A 123 2.97 -5.22 -9.83
N ASP A 124 3.29 -3.94 -9.63
CA ASP A 124 4.59 -3.37 -9.96
C ASP A 124 5.74 -4.06 -9.21
N ILE A 125 5.55 -4.32 -7.92
CA ILE A 125 6.49 -5.07 -7.08
C ILE A 125 6.76 -6.46 -7.67
N LEU A 126 5.70 -7.21 -7.96
CA LEU A 126 5.80 -8.58 -8.46
C LEU A 126 6.43 -8.62 -9.86
N CYS A 127 6.12 -7.66 -10.72
CA CYS A 127 6.72 -7.52 -12.06
C CYS A 127 8.22 -7.24 -11.98
N LYS A 128 8.67 -6.35 -11.11
CA LYS A 128 10.10 -6.06 -10.90
C LYS A 128 10.87 -7.26 -10.35
N GLU A 129 10.20 -8.13 -9.61
CA GLU A 129 10.76 -9.40 -9.11
C GLU A 129 10.74 -10.54 -10.14
N GLY A 130 10.24 -10.31 -11.35
CA GLY A 130 10.05 -11.36 -12.35
C GLY A 130 8.95 -12.37 -11.99
N LYS A 131 8.11 -12.07 -11.00
CA LYS A 131 7.02 -12.96 -10.55
C LYS A 131 5.73 -12.69 -11.32
N ILE A 132 5.81 -12.76 -12.65
CA ILE A 132 4.74 -12.37 -13.57
C ILE A 132 3.43 -13.12 -13.30
N VAL A 133 3.49 -14.43 -13.08
CA VAL A 133 2.28 -15.23 -12.79
C VAL A 133 1.53 -14.67 -11.58
N LYS A 134 2.25 -14.35 -10.50
CA LYS A 134 1.63 -13.75 -9.31
C LYS A 134 1.09 -12.33 -9.56
N ALA A 135 1.74 -11.57 -10.42
CA ALA A 135 1.23 -10.25 -10.81
C ALA A 135 -0.08 -10.37 -11.57
N LEU A 136 -0.22 -11.36 -12.45
CA LEU A 136 -1.46 -11.67 -13.15
C LEU A 136 -2.56 -12.17 -12.20
N ASP A 137 -2.23 -12.98 -11.20
CA ASP A 137 -3.18 -13.41 -10.16
C ASP A 137 -3.77 -12.18 -9.42
N ILE A 138 -2.93 -11.18 -9.11
CA ILE A 138 -3.37 -9.94 -8.47
C ILE A 138 -4.24 -9.08 -9.40
N TRP A 139 -3.90 -9.02 -10.69
CA TRP A 139 -4.71 -8.35 -11.70
C TRP A 139 -6.10 -9.02 -11.85
N GLU A 140 -6.14 -10.35 -11.93
CA GLU A 140 -7.40 -11.11 -11.96
C GLU A 140 -8.24 -10.85 -10.69
N LEU A 141 -7.60 -10.89 -9.51
CA LEU A 141 -8.27 -10.57 -8.25
C LEU A 141 -8.86 -9.15 -8.24
N MET A 142 -8.12 -8.17 -8.81
CA MET A 142 -8.56 -6.79 -8.95
C MET A 142 -9.83 -6.69 -9.80
N THR A 143 -9.83 -7.31 -10.99
CA THR A 143 -10.98 -7.31 -11.91
C THR A 143 -12.19 -8.05 -11.33
N HIS A 144 -11.99 -9.18 -10.67
CA HIS A 144 -13.06 -9.90 -9.97
C HIS A 144 -13.73 -9.08 -8.84
N LYS A 145 -13.00 -8.16 -8.25
CA LYS A 145 -13.54 -7.22 -7.25
C LYS A 145 -14.22 -6.00 -7.86
N GLY A 146 -14.34 -5.93 -9.19
CA GLY A 146 -14.92 -4.78 -9.89
C GLY A 146 -14.04 -3.54 -9.89
N LEU A 147 -12.73 -3.70 -9.64
CA LEU A 147 -11.77 -2.62 -9.78
C LEU A 147 -11.27 -2.58 -11.22
N GLU A 148 -11.43 -1.44 -11.88
CA GLU A 148 -10.97 -1.27 -13.26
C GLU A 148 -9.46 -1.02 -13.30
N PRO A 149 -8.70 -1.82 -14.10
CA PRO A 149 -7.29 -1.56 -14.36
C PRO A 149 -7.11 -0.20 -15.03
N ASP A 150 -6.15 0.57 -14.56
CA ASP A 150 -5.79 1.87 -15.14
C ASP A 150 -4.47 1.80 -15.94
N VAL A 151 -4.07 2.93 -16.51
CA VAL A 151 -2.80 3.06 -17.27
C VAL A 151 -1.59 2.58 -16.45
N ILE A 152 -1.61 2.78 -15.14
CA ILE A 152 -0.51 2.36 -14.25
C ILE A 152 -0.47 0.84 -14.15
N THR A 153 -1.64 0.18 -14.06
CA THR A 153 -1.76 -1.30 -14.08
C THR A 153 -1.14 -1.88 -15.35
N TYR A 154 -1.58 -1.38 -16.52
CA TYR A 154 -1.09 -1.84 -17.82
C TYR A 154 0.42 -1.62 -17.97
N ASN A 155 0.91 -0.43 -17.65
CA ASN A 155 2.33 -0.10 -17.74
C ASN A 155 3.20 -1.00 -16.85
N SER A 156 2.73 -1.32 -15.65
CA SER A 156 3.45 -2.22 -14.73
C SER A 156 3.55 -3.63 -15.28
N LEU A 157 2.45 -4.17 -15.83
CA LEU A 157 2.43 -5.50 -16.43
C LEU A 157 3.24 -5.57 -17.73
N ILE A 158 3.09 -4.59 -18.64
CA ILE A 158 3.87 -4.52 -19.89
C ILE A 158 5.36 -4.49 -19.57
N ARG A 159 5.78 -3.65 -18.62
CA ARG A 159 7.17 -3.58 -18.19
C ARG A 159 7.65 -4.91 -17.61
N GLY A 160 6.81 -5.58 -16.80
CA GLY A 160 7.11 -6.90 -16.25
C GLY A 160 7.29 -7.98 -17.32
N PHE A 161 6.42 -8.01 -18.32
CA PHE A 161 6.55 -8.90 -19.47
C PHE A 161 7.85 -8.64 -20.24
N CYS A 162 8.17 -7.37 -20.53
CA CYS A 162 9.40 -6.99 -21.21
C CYS A 162 10.65 -7.46 -20.45
N PHE A 163 10.72 -7.22 -19.13
CA PHE A 163 11.84 -7.67 -18.31
C PHE A 163 11.99 -9.19 -18.23
N SER A 164 10.89 -9.91 -18.40
CA SER A 164 10.87 -11.38 -18.41
C SER A 164 11.07 -11.97 -19.81
N GLY A 165 11.32 -11.14 -20.83
CA GLY A 165 11.50 -11.59 -22.22
C GLY A 165 10.21 -12.03 -22.94
N LEU A 166 9.06 -11.78 -22.33
CA LEU A 166 7.73 -12.15 -22.83
C LEU A 166 7.17 -11.04 -23.76
N TRP A 167 7.88 -10.82 -24.87
CA TRP A 167 7.59 -9.69 -25.78
C TRP A 167 6.25 -9.80 -26.50
N LYS A 168 5.81 -11.03 -26.81
CA LYS A 168 4.50 -11.27 -27.45
C LYS A 168 3.37 -10.85 -26.53
N GLU A 169 3.43 -11.26 -25.27
CA GLU A 169 2.46 -10.93 -24.23
C GLU A 169 2.44 -9.42 -23.95
N ALA A 170 3.62 -8.80 -23.90
CA ALA A 170 3.74 -7.34 -23.76
C ALA A 170 3.03 -6.60 -24.91
N THR A 171 3.24 -7.05 -26.17
CA THR A 171 2.61 -6.44 -27.34
C THR A 171 1.10 -6.64 -27.34
N ILE A 172 0.62 -7.83 -26.99
CA ILE A 172 -0.82 -8.11 -26.87
C ILE A 172 -1.46 -7.17 -25.84
N LEU A 173 -0.83 -7.04 -24.66
CA LEU A 173 -1.34 -6.19 -23.58
C LEU A 173 -1.32 -4.71 -23.98
N PHE A 174 -0.29 -4.27 -24.72
CA PHE A 174 -0.20 -2.91 -25.23
C PHE A 174 -1.34 -2.59 -26.22
N HIS A 175 -1.63 -3.49 -27.16
CA HIS A 175 -2.76 -3.30 -28.09
C HIS A 175 -4.10 -3.28 -27.34
N ARG A 176 -4.27 -4.11 -26.33
CA ARG A 176 -5.47 -4.09 -25.49
C ARG A 176 -5.67 -2.76 -24.76
N MET A 177 -4.60 -2.10 -24.37
CA MET A 177 -4.67 -0.79 -23.73
C MET A 177 -5.11 0.31 -24.71
N THR A 178 -4.84 0.16 -26.02
CA THR A 178 -5.14 1.15 -27.05
C THR A 178 -6.48 0.93 -27.76
N ASP A 179 -7.02 -0.29 -27.76
CA ASP A 179 -8.29 -0.63 -28.37
C ASP A 179 -9.46 -0.31 -27.44
N GLU A 180 -10.37 0.58 -27.85
CA GLU A 180 -11.58 0.95 -27.09
C GLU A 180 -12.60 -0.20 -26.98
N GLU A 181 -12.47 -1.28 -27.78
CA GLU A 181 -13.28 -2.50 -27.71
C GLU A 181 -12.62 -3.55 -26.82
N PHE A 182 -12.84 -3.44 -25.52
CA PHE A 182 -12.35 -4.39 -24.52
C PHE A 182 -13.14 -5.70 -24.57
N ILE A 183 -12.70 -6.66 -25.36
CA ILE A 183 -13.16 -8.05 -25.25
C ILE A 183 -12.22 -8.76 -24.26
N PRO A 184 -12.71 -9.27 -23.12
CA PRO A 184 -11.91 -10.03 -22.18
C PRO A 184 -11.60 -11.41 -22.80
N MET A 185 -10.51 -11.53 -23.55
CA MET A 185 -10.06 -12.78 -24.14
C MET A 185 -8.72 -13.20 -23.57
N TRP A 186 -8.75 -13.56 -22.30
CA TRP A 186 -7.76 -14.40 -21.69
C TRP A 186 -8.49 -15.55 -20.99
N PRO A 187 -8.71 -16.69 -21.66
CA PRO A 187 -9.02 -17.91 -20.94
C PRO A 187 -7.73 -18.32 -20.23
N MET A 188 -7.62 -18.07 -18.96
CA MET A 188 -6.70 -18.79 -18.11
C MET A 188 -7.17 -20.24 -18.09
N GLU A 189 -6.80 -21.03 -19.10
CA GLU A 189 -6.74 -22.47 -18.94
C GLU A 189 -5.72 -22.73 -17.84
N ARG A 190 -6.21 -23.08 -16.67
CA ARG A 190 -5.40 -23.58 -15.56
C ARG A 190 -4.69 -24.84 -16.05
N GLY A 191 -3.47 -24.69 -16.57
CA GLY A 191 -2.68 -25.85 -16.94
C GLY A 191 -1.62 -25.67 -18.01
N SER A 192 -1.57 -24.60 -18.78
CA SER A 192 -0.47 -24.39 -19.69
C SER A 192 0.71 -23.76 -18.96
N LYS A 193 1.70 -24.57 -18.67
CA LYS A 193 3.02 -24.13 -18.23
C LYS A 193 3.54 -23.08 -19.22
N LEU A 194 3.72 -21.83 -18.76
CA LEU A 194 4.62 -20.87 -19.41
C LEU A 194 6.05 -21.43 -19.31
N VAL A 195 6.37 -22.36 -20.18
CA VAL A 195 7.74 -22.83 -20.41
C VAL A 195 8.27 -21.97 -21.54
N PRO A 196 9.39 -21.25 -21.38
CA PRO A 196 10.06 -20.63 -22.50
C PRO A 196 10.50 -21.74 -23.44
N GLN A 197 9.93 -21.81 -24.63
CA GLN A 197 10.50 -22.59 -25.70
C GLN A 197 11.78 -21.87 -26.16
N ASN A 198 12.93 -22.34 -25.70
CA ASN A 198 14.20 -22.10 -26.33
C ASN A 198 14.16 -22.86 -27.66
N ASP A 199 13.77 -22.16 -28.71
CA ASP A 199 14.09 -22.62 -30.08
C ASP A 199 15.54 -22.21 -30.33
N GLY A 200 16.38 -23.26 -30.54
CA GLY A 200 17.82 -23.20 -30.76
C GLY A 200 18.27 -22.53 -32.06
#